data_374d4ad1aae3a474a34b2b38b32e3fd5
#
_entry.id   374d4ad1aae3a474a34b2b38b32e3fd5
#
_cell.length_a   1.000
_cell.length_b   1.000
_cell.length_c   1.000
_cell.angle_alpha   90.00
_cell.angle_beta   90.00
_cell.angle_gamma   90.00
#
_symmetry.space_group_name_H-M   'P 1'
#
loop_
_entity.id
_entity.type
_entity.pdbx_description
1 polymer ?
#
loop_
_entity_poly.entity_id
_entity_poly.type
_entity_poly.pdbx_seq_one_letter_code
_entity_poly.pdbx_strand_id
1 'polypeptide(L)'
;YAVRDYYNVSADLADNPAGRMQEFEALVERIHDNGLRAIIDFVPNHVARCYRSVSKPPGVGDLGDNDDTTVHFSADNNFYYFPSERFAPQFTLTDYDEYPAKATGNDCFSPSPSRNDWYDTVKLNYGVDYGDGSEHFDPTPDTWPKMRDILLFWASKGVDGFRCDMAEMVPVEFWHRAIGELKRQDPHLIFVAEIYNPSQYRLYADYGGFDYLYDKVGLYDTLREVICNGLPAKNITYC
;
A
#
# COMPACT_ATOMS: atom_id res chain seq x y z
N TYR A 1 -4.52 -6.96 -5.68
CA TYR A 1 -3.92 -5.84 -4.90
C TYR A 1 -3.78 -4.51 -5.69
N ALA A 2 -4.33 -4.37 -6.88
CA ALA A 2 -4.34 -3.12 -7.62
C ALA A 2 -5.53 -2.25 -7.21
N VAL A 3 -5.35 -1.39 -6.22
CA VAL A 3 -6.39 -0.51 -5.68
C VAL A 3 -6.84 0.49 -6.74
N ARG A 4 -8.15 0.58 -6.98
CA ARG A 4 -8.75 1.52 -7.94
C ARG A 4 -9.30 2.79 -7.29
N ASP A 5 -9.71 2.70 -6.04
CA ASP A 5 -10.26 3.81 -5.25
C ASP A 5 -10.03 3.53 -3.76
N TYR A 6 -9.24 4.38 -3.11
CA TYR A 6 -8.96 4.23 -1.67
C TYR A 6 -10.13 4.65 -0.77
N TYR A 7 -11.13 5.33 -1.28
CA TYR A 7 -12.24 5.86 -0.49
C TYR A 7 -13.54 5.07 -0.69
N ASN A 8 -13.45 3.85 -1.25
CA ASN A 8 -14.63 3.07 -1.57
C ASN A 8 -14.43 1.56 -1.34
N VAL A 9 -15.54 0.87 -1.18
CA VAL A 9 -15.60 -0.59 -1.20
C VAL A 9 -15.97 -1.05 -2.61
N SER A 10 -15.46 -2.21 -3.06
CA SER A 10 -15.87 -2.77 -4.35
C SER A 10 -17.38 -3.02 -4.38
N ALA A 11 -18.02 -2.59 -5.47
CA ALA A 11 -19.43 -2.84 -5.69
C ALA A 11 -19.79 -4.33 -5.74
N ASP A 12 -18.83 -5.18 -6.14
CA ASP A 12 -19.01 -6.62 -6.26
C ASP A 12 -19.07 -7.35 -4.90
N LEU A 13 -18.73 -6.65 -3.81
CA LEU A 13 -18.76 -7.18 -2.43
C LEU A 13 -20.03 -6.80 -1.67
N ALA A 14 -20.94 -6.04 -2.28
CA ALA A 14 -22.16 -5.56 -1.64
C ALA A 14 -23.41 -6.17 -2.27
N ASP A 15 -24.41 -6.45 -1.44
CA ASP A 15 -25.76 -6.85 -1.90
C ASP A 15 -26.44 -5.70 -2.62
N ASN A 16 -26.25 -4.47 -2.10
CA ASN A 16 -26.68 -3.23 -2.75
C ASN A 16 -25.47 -2.38 -3.14
N PRO A 17 -25.01 -2.38 -4.40
CA PRO A 17 -23.84 -1.61 -4.83
C PRO A 17 -23.90 -0.11 -4.53
N ALA A 18 -25.10 0.50 -4.49
CA ALA A 18 -25.26 1.91 -4.14
C ALA A 18 -25.08 2.16 -2.63
N GLY A 19 -25.38 1.17 -1.79
CA GLY A 19 -25.27 1.21 -0.32
C GLY A 19 -24.01 0.54 0.22
N ARG A 20 -23.03 0.20 -0.62
CA ARG A 20 -21.88 -0.63 -0.24
C ARG A 20 -21.07 -0.12 0.96
N MET A 21 -20.97 1.20 1.14
CA MET A 21 -20.28 1.77 2.29
C MET A 21 -21.07 1.55 3.58
N GLN A 22 -22.39 1.71 3.55
CA GLN A 22 -23.27 1.43 4.69
C GLN A 22 -23.25 -0.06 5.05
N GLU A 23 -23.20 -0.95 4.05
CA GLU A 23 -23.04 -2.39 4.30
C GLU A 23 -21.71 -2.72 4.95
N PHE A 24 -20.63 -2.06 4.54
CA PHE A 24 -19.32 -2.18 5.17
C PHE A 24 -19.33 -1.70 6.63
N GLU A 25 -19.89 -0.51 6.89
CA GLU A 25 -20.01 0.02 8.25
C GLU A 25 -20.86 -0.91 9.14
N ALA A 26 -21.98 -1.41 8.63
CA ALA A 26 -22.79 -2.42 9.34
C ALA A 26 -22.06 -3.76 9.55
N LEU A 27 -21.13 -4.14 8.65
CA LEU A 27 -20.27 -5.31 8.87
C LEU A 27 -19.31 -5.07 10.04
N VAL A 28 -18.68 -3.90 10.10
CA VAL A 28 -17.78 -3.53 11.21
C VAL A 28 -18.53 -3.55 12.55
N GLU A 29 -19.73 -2.99 12.62
CA GLU A 29 -20.59 -3.05 13.82
C GLU A 29 -20.87 -4.49 14.24
N ARG A 30 -21.26 -5.37 13.31
CA ARG A 30 -21.49 -6.79 13.63
C ARG A 30 -20.24 -7.53 14.11
N ILE A 31 -19.05 -7.16 13.58
CA ILE A 31 -17.78 -7.70 14.06
C ILE A 31 -17.57 -7.32 15.54
N HIS A 32 -17.80 -6.05 15.88
CA HIS A 32 -17.66 -5.54 17.24
C HIS A 32 -18.69 -6.16 18.21
N ASP A 33 -19.95 -6.30 17.79
CA ASP A 33 -21.01 -6.94 18.58
C ASP A 33 -20.68 -8.40 18.97
N ASN A 34 -19.80 -9.04 18.19
CA ASN A 34 -19.30 -10.38 18.49
C ASN A 34 -17.94 -10.39 19.21
N GLY A 35 -17.48 -9.25 19.71
CA GLY A 35 -16.22 -9.13 20.45
C GLY A 35 -14.97 -9.32 19.59
N LEU A 36 -15.09 -9.16 18.29
CA LEU A 36 -13.97 -9.24 17.33
C LEU A 36 -13.49 -7.85 16.91
N ARG A 37 -12.34 -7.79 16.26
CA ARG A 37 -11.77 -6.57 15.67
C ARG A 37 -11.72 -6.66 14.16
N ALA A 38 -11.99 -5.55 13.49
CA ALA A 38 -11.92 -5.41 12.05
C ALA A 38 -10.57 -4.81 11.63
N ILE A 39 -9.72 -5.62 11.00
CA ILE A 39 -8.47 -5.16 10.38
C ILE A 39 -8.66 -5.23 8.87
N ILE A 40 -8.38 -4.12 8.17
CA ILE A 40 -8.46 -4.08 6.71
C ILE A 40 -7.07 -4.05 6.07
N ASP A 41 -7.00 -4.50 4.82
CA ASP A 41 -5.78 -4.42 4.02
C ASP A 41 -5.57 -2.98 3.52
N PHE A 42 -4.38 -2.45 3.69
CA PHE A 42 -3.95 -1.16 3.18
C PHE A 42 -2.74 -1.37 2.28
N VAL A 43 -2.88 -0.98 1.01
CA VAL A 43 -1.85 -1.17 -0.03
C VAL A 43 -1.17 0.16 -0.31
N PRO A 44 -0.07 0.52 0.38
CA PRO A 44 0.52 1.86 0.29
C PRO A 44 1.55 2.02 -0.82
N ASN A 45 2.14 0.92 -1.31
CA ASN A 45 3.25 0.96 -2.23
C ASN A 45 2.85 1.29 -3.67
N HIS A 46 1.63 0.93 -4.06
CA HIS A 46 1.17 1.01 -5.45
C HIS A 46 -0.34 1.10 -5.56
N VAL A 47 -0.80 1.51 -6.73
CA VAL A 47 -2.22 1.55 -7.10
C VAL A 47 -2.44 0.91 -8.48
N ALA A 48 -3.69 0.68 -8.86
CA ALA A 48 -4.01 0.30 -10.23
C ALA A 48 -3.59 1.38 -11.24
N ARG A 49 -3.15 1.00 -12.44
CA ARG A 49 -2.85 1.99 -13.50
C ARG A 49 -4.03 2.88 -13.85
N CYS A 50 -5.25 2.33 -13.74
CA CYS A 50 -6.50 3.08 -13.92
C CYS A 50 -7.03 3.68 -12.61
N TYR A 51 -6.17 3.90 -11.60
CA TYR A 51 -6.58 4.50 -10.33
C TYR A 51 -7.29 5.83 -10.56
N ARG A 52 -8.46 5.96 -9.97
CA ARG A 52 -9.21 7.20 -9.86
C ARG A 52 -10.25 7.08 -8.76
N SER A 53 -10.19 7.92 -7.76
CA SER A 53 -11.23 7.94 -6.74
C SER A 53 -12.47 8.67 -7.25
N VAL A 54 -13.61 7.99 -7.15
CA VAL A 54 -14.94 8.55 -7.43
C VAL A 54 -15.70 8.87 -6.14
N SER A 55 -15.17 8.46 -4.99
CA SER A 55 -15.83 8.55 -3.68
C SER A 55 -15.02 9.37 -2.66
N LYS A 56 -13.92 10.00 -3.07
CA LYS A 56 -13.10 10.82 -2.16
C LYS A 56 -13.92 11.97 -1.57
N PRO A 57 -13.63 12.39 -0.33
CA PRO A 57 -14.30 13.52 0.28
C PRO A 57 -14.18 14.82 -0.55
N PRO A 58 -15.18 15.72 -0.49
CA PRO A 58 -15.12 17.00 -1.20
C PRO A 58 -13.87 17.80 -0.80
N GLY A 59 -13.17 18.36 -1.78
CA GLY A 59 -11.95 19.16 -1.58
C GLY A 59 -10.67 18.36 -1.44
N VAL A 60 -10.72 17.02 -1.42
CA VAL A 60 -9.54 16.18 -1.43
C VAL A 60 -9.01 16.04 -2.86
N GLY A 61 -7.71 16.38 -3.07
CA GLY A 61 -7.00 16.13 -4.32
C GLY A 61 -6.72 14.63 -4.48
N ASP A 62 -6.90 14.12 -5.71
CA ASP A 62 -6.58 12.71 -5.98
C ASP A 62 -5.08 12.50 -6.20
N LEU A 63 -4.63 11.25 -6.14
CA LEU A 63 -3.27 10.91 -6.53
C LEU A 63 -3.06 11.24 -8.00
N GLY A 64 -1.98 11.96 -8.28
CA GLY A 64 -1.58 12.37 -9.64
C GLY A 64 -2.25 13.63 -10.18
N ASP A 65 -3.25 14.21 -9.49
CA ASP A 65 -3.99 15.40 -9.99
C ASP A 65 -3.07 16.60 -10.26
N ASN A 66 -1.97 16.75 -9.50
CA ASN A 66 -1.06 17.88 -9.58
C ASN A 66 0.36 17.50 -10.04
N ASP A 67 0.57 16.27 -10.49
CA ASP A 67 1.89 15.76 -10.85
C ASP A 67 2.45 16.50 -12.08
N ASP A 68 3.73 16.87 -12.03
CA ASP A 68 4.49 17.27 -13.20
C ASP A 68 4.92 16.05 -14.00
N THR A 69 4.20 15.77 -15.06
CA THR A 69 4.45 14.62 -15.94
C THR A 69 5.60 14.84 -16.93
N THR A 70 6.25 16.00 -16.90
CA THR A 70 7.37 16.33 -17.79
C THR A 70 8.73 15.94 -17.21
N VAL A 71 8.77 15.50 -15.94
CA VAL A 71 9.96 15.03 -15.24
C VAL A 71 9.81 13.59 -14.80
N HIS A 72 10.92 12.86 -14.70
CA HIS A 72 10.90 11.48 -14.21
C HIS A 72 10.58 11.41 -12.72
N PHE A 73 11.20 12.29 -11.93
CA PHE A 73 11.03 12.40 -10.50
C PHE A 73 10.81 13.86 -10.08
N SER A 74 9.90 14.06 -9.17
CA SER A 74 9.77 15.24 -8.32
C SER A 74 9.23 14.77 -6.97
N ALA A 75 9.71 15.28 -5.86
CA ALA A 75 9.24 14.91 -4.52
C ALA A 75 7.74 15.22 -4.32
N ASP A 76 7.20 16.20 -5.07
CA ASP A 76 5.79 16.59 -5.02
C ASP A 76 4.88 15.73 -5.93
N ASN A 77 5.47 14.93 -6.82
CA ASN A 77 4.69 14.00 -7.65
C ASN A 77 4.27 12.77 -6.84
N ASN A 78 3.06 12.27 -7.11
CA ASN A 78 2.58 11.03 -6.50
C ASN A 78 3.09 9.77 -7.24
N PHE A 79 3.53 9.93 -8.50
CA PHE A 79 4.04 8.85 -9.35
C PHE A 79 5.39 9.18 -9.98
N TYR A 80 6.08 8.14 -10.45
CA TYR A 80 7.29 8.26 -11.28
C TYR A 80 6.90 8.15 -12.75
N TYR A 81 7.33 9.09 -13.57
CA TYR A 81 6.97 9.17 -14.99
C TYR A 81 8.14 8.86 -15.92
N PHE A 82 7.81 8.43 -17.13
CA PHE A 82 8.73 8.36 -18.26
C PHE A 82 8.30 9.42 -19.29
N PRO A 83 8.81 10.66 -19.16
CA PRO A 83 8.41 11.76 -20.04
C PRO A 83 8.63 11.38 -21.50
N SER A 84 7.64 11.68 -22.35
CA SER A 84 7.65 11.39 -23.78
C SER A 84 7.63 9.90 -24.18
N GLU A 85 7.48 8.97 -23.25
CA GLU A 85 7.34 7.54 -23.53
C GLU A 85 5.94 7.04 -23.23
N ARG A 86 5.44 6.10 -24.08
CA ARG A 86 4.18 5.40 -23.83
C ARG A 86 4.43 4.11 -23.05
N PHE A 87 3.44 3.72 -22.26
CA PHE A 87 3.42 2.39 -21.67
C PHE A 87 3.32 1.33 -22.78
N ALA A 88 4.34 0.49 -22.89
CA ALA A 88 4.49 -0.51 -23.93
C ALA A 88 5.01 -1.83 -23.34
N PRO A 89 4.17 -2.61 -22.61
CA PRO A 89 4.60 -3.84 -21.99
C PRO A 89 5.09 -4.85 -23.02
N GLN A 90 6.01 -5.74 -22.62
CA GLN A 90 6.65 -6.74 -23.50
C GLN A 90 5.68 -7.85 -23.98
N PHE A 91 4.39 -7.59 -23.94
CA PHE A 91 3.32 -8.50 -24.37
C PHE A 91 2.14 -7.68 -24.90
N THR A 92 1.26 -8.31 -25.66
CA THR A 92 0.08 -7.63 -26.15
C THR A 92 -0.90 -7.33 -25.02
N LEU A 93 -1.22 -6.05 -24.87
CA LEU A 93 -2.29 -5.55 -24.02
C LEU A 93 -3.29 -4.82 -24.94
N THR A 94 -4.57 -5.18 -24.86
CA THR A 94 -5.62 -4.54 -25.62
C THR A 94 -6.36 -3.51 -24.76
N ASP A 95 -6.82 -2.44 -25.40
CA ASP A 95 -7.75 -1.46 -24.82
C ASP A 95 -7.18 -0.63 -23.64
N TYR A 96 -5.85 -0.51 -23.54
CA TYR A 96 -5.19 0.36 -22.55
C TYR A 96 -4.10 1.21 -23.20
N ASP A 97 -4.18 2.52 -22.98
CA ASP A 97 -3.18 3.49 -23.41
C ASP A 97 -2.79 4.40 -22.23
N GLU A 98 -1.50 4.55 -21.98
CA GLU A 98 -0.96 5.41 -20.93
C GLU A 98 0.19 6.25 -21.49
N TYR A 99 0.04 7.57 -21.37
CA TYR A 99 1.04 8.54 -21.77
C TYR A 99 1.04 9.76 -20.85
N PRO A 100 2.19 10.15 -20.28
CA PRO A 100 3.43 9.37 -20.26
C PRO A 100 3.28 8.10 -19.41
N ALA A 101 4.12 7.11 -19.68
CA ALA A 101 4.17 5.89 -18.91
C ALA A 101 4.61 6.15 -17.46
N LYS A 102 4.21 5.28 -16.54
CA LYS A 102 4.58 5.31 -15.13
C LYS A 102 5.31 4.05 -14.71
N ALA A 103 6.16 4.13 -13.68
CA ALA A 103 6.83 2.97 -13.09
C ALA A 103 5.83 1.99 -12.48
N THR A 104 6.12 0.68 -12.52
CA THR A 104 5.26 -0.35 -11.92
C THR A 104 5.54 -0.53 -10.43
N GLY A 105 4.55 -1.07 -9.71
CA GLY A 105 4.59 -1.20 -8.26
C GLY A 105 5.70 -2.07 -7.68
N ASN A 106 6.29 -2.96 -8.47
CA ASN A 106 7.43 -3.81 -8.07
C ASN A 106 8.80 -3.16 -8.34
N ASP A 107 8.87 -1.82 -8.35
CA ASP A 107 10.09 -1.06 -8.63
C ASP A 107 10.69 -1.33 -10.04
N CYS A 108 9.84 -1.72 -10.99
CA CYS A 108 10.25 -1.78 -12.39
C CYS A 108 10.17 -0.37 -13.00
N PHE A 109 11.31 0.32 -13.03
CA PHE A 109 11.46 1.66 -13.62
C PHE A 109 11.70 1.53 -15.12
N SER A 110 10.68 1.05 -15.85
CA SER A 110 10.68 0.90 -17.30
C SER A 110 9.28 1.18 -17.87
N PRO A 111 9.15 1.86 -19.02
CA PRO A 111 7.88 1.99 -19.72
C PRO A 111 7.43 0.66 -20.35
N SER A 112 8.32 -0.37 -20.37
CA SER A 112 8.10 -1.66 -21.02
C SER A 112 8.26 -2.84 -20.04
N PRO A 113 7.39 -2.97 -19.00
CA PRO A 113 7.45 -4.06 -18.06
C PRO A 113 7.14 -5.41 -18.72
N SER A 114 7.65 -6.49 -18.15
CA SER A 114 7.37 -7.86 -18.54
C SER A 114 6.08 -8.39 -17.89
N ARG A 115 5.66 -9.62 -18.23
CA ARG A 115 4.55 -10.31 -17.56
C ARG A 115 4.85 -10.67 -16.10
N ASN A 116 6.11 -10.72 -15.72
CA ASN A 116 6.54 -11.05 -14.35
C ASN A 116 6.55 -9.82 -13.45
N ASP A 117 6.49 -8.63 -14.05
CA ASP A 117 6.34 -7.38 -13.30
C ASP A 117 4.87 -7.15 -12.93
N TRP A 118 4.62 -6.31 -11.93
CA TRP A 118 3.26 -5.96 -11.54
C TRP A 118 2.66 -4.93 -12.50
N TYR A 119 2.62 -5.29 -13.79
CA TYR A 119 2.36 -4.40 -14.91
C TYR A 119 1.00 -3.68 -14.86
N ASP A 120 0.03 -4.19 -14.10
CA ASP A 120 -1.29 -3.58 -13.89
C ASP A 120 -1.29 -2.53 -12.75
N THR A 121 -0.12 -2.30 -12.12
CA THR A 121 0.05 -1.36 -11.03
C THR A 121 0.99 -0.21 -11.36
N VAL A 122 0.89 0.86 -10.58
CA VAL A 122 1.75 2.05 -10.64
C VAL A 122 2.37 2.28 -9.28
N LYS A 123 3.69 2.46 -9.23
CA LYS A 123 4.45 2.79 -8.01
C LYS A 123 4.06 4.17 -7.48
N LEU A 124 3.78 4.26 -6.18
CA LEU A 124 3.62 5.53 -5.48
C LEU A 124 4.98 6.11 -5.10
N ASN A 125 5.10 7.42 -5.28
CA ASN A 125 6.31 8.17 -4.95
C ASN A 125 6.19 8.79 -3.55
N TYR A 126 7.05 8.35 -2.65
CA TYR A 126 7.16 8.87 -1.28
C TYR A 126 8.35 9.83 -1.10
N GLY A 127 8.90 10.37 -2.17
CA GLY A 127 10.02 11.31 -2.12
C GLY A 127 11.39 10.64 -2.18
N VAL A 128 11.49 9.41 -2.69
CA VAL A 128 12.77 8.72 -2.96
C VAL A 128 13.06 8.80 -4.45
N ASP A 129 14.20 9.38 -4.82
CA ASP A 129 14.68 9.33 -6.20
C ASP A 129 15.44 8.02 -6.44
N TYR A 130 14.81 7.10 -7.15
CA TYR A 130 15.43 5.81 -7.48
C TYR A 130 16.54 5.91 -8.54
N GLY A 131 16.75 7.08 -9.15
CA GLY A 131 17.84 7.33 -10.09
C GLY A 131 19.20 7.42 -9.39
N ASP A 132 19.23 7.98 -8.18
CA ASP A 132 20.46 8.14 -7.39
C ASP A 132 20.33 7.68 -5.94
N GLY A 133 19.14 7.27 -5.52
CA GLY A 133 18.84 6.80 -4.16
C GLY A 133 18.69 7.92 -3.15
N SER A 134 18.57 9.18 -3.56
CA SER A 134 18.39 10.30 -2.65
C SER A 134 16.98 10.36 -2.07
N GLU A 135 16.88 10.83 -0.81
CA GLU A 135 15.64 10.99 -0.08
C GLU A 135 15.28 12.46 0.05
N HIS A 136 14.04 12.80 -0.28
CA HIS A 136 13.52 14.16 -0.32
C HIS A 136 12.27 14.27 0.57
N PHE A 137 12.46 14.25 1.90
CA PHE A 137 11.38 14.24 2.89
C PHE A 137 11.11 15.62 3.52
N ASP A 138 11.90 16.65 3.17
CA ASP A 138 11.74 18.04 3.56
C ASP A 138 11.89 18.97 2.33
N PRO A 139 10.81 19.62 1.89
CA PRO A 139 9.45 19.55 2.42
C PRO A 139 8.81 18.16 2.30
N THR A 140 7.80 17.90 3.13
CA THR A 140 7.09 16.60 3.13
C THR A 140 6.46 16.32 1.77
N PRO A 141 6.74 15.16 1.13
CA PRO A 141 6.15 14.78 -0.15
C PRO A 141 4.62 14.78 -0.12
N ASP A 142 3.98 15.19 -1.22
CA ASP A 142 2.52 15.29 -1.33
C ASP A 142 1.78 13.95 -1.14
N THR A 143 2.43 12.84 -1.45
CA THR A 143 1.87 11.49 -1.20
C THR A 143 1.64 11.21 0.29
N TRP A 144 2.47 11.72 1.19
CA TRP A 144 2.39 11.41 2.61
C TRP A 144 1.07 11.86 3.27
N PRO A 145 0.67 13.15 3.17
CA PRO A 145 -0.63 13.56 3.72
C PRO A 145 -1.79 12.84 3.06
N LYS A 146 -1.76 12.59 1.75
CA LYS A 146 -2.83 11.87 1.06
C LYS A 146 -3.01 10.45 1.60
N MET A 147 -1.92 9.70 1.75
CA MET A 147 -1.96 8.32 2.25
C MET A 147 -2.32 8.25 3.75
N ARG A 148 -1.84 9.21 4.56
CA ARG A 148 -2.27 9.36 5.95
C ARG A 148 -3.79 9.63 6.04
N ASP A 149 -4.32 10.52 5.22
CA ASP A 149 -5.74 10.90 5.23
C ASP A 149 -6.65 9.75 4.80
N ILE A 150 -6.17 8.86 3.92
CA ILE A 150 -6.83 7.59 3.59
C ILE A 150 -6.93 6.69 4.82
N LEU A 151 -5.84 6.53 5.58
CA LEU A 151 -5.85 5.76 6.83
C LEU A 151 -6.83 6.36 7.85
N LEU A 152 -6.82 7.69 8.02
CA LEU A 152 -7.77 8.40 8.90
C LEU A 152 -9.21 8.22 8.45
N PHE A 153 -9.48 8.26 7.15
CA PHE A 153 -10.81 8.01 6.61
C PHE A 153 -11.33 6.63 7.02
N TRP A 154 -10.53 5.56 6.83
CA TRP A 154 -10.97 4.21 7.21
C TRP A 154 -11.04 4.01 8.72
N ALA A 155 -10.14 4.61 9.50
CA ALA A 155 -10.24 4.62 10.96
C ALA A 155 -11.57 5.27 11.41
N SER A 156 -12.01 6.35 10.75
CA SER A 156 -13.31 6.99 11.03
C SER A 156 -14.52 6.11 10.70
N LYS A 157 -14.33 5.04 9.91
CA LYS A 157 -15.35 4.02 9.60
C LYS A 157 -15.41 2.90 10.64
N GLY A 158 -14.63 3.00 11.70
CA GLY A 158 -14.65 2.09 12.83
C GLY A 158 -13.73 0.87 12.69
N VAL A 159 -12.86 0.79 11.67
CA VAL A 159 -11.87 -0.29 11.62
C VAL A 159 -10.87 -0.17 12.76
N ASP A 160 -10.46 -1.31 13.32
CA ASP A 160 -9.55 -1.38 14.48
C ASP A 160 -8.08 -1.39 14.06
N GLY A 161 -7.79 -1.45 12.77
CA GLY A 161 -6.41 -1.43 12.31
C GLY A 161 -6.21 -1.78 10.85
N PHE A 162 -4.94 -1.88 10.48
CA PHE A 162 -4.50 -2.04 9.09
C PHE A 162 -3.44 -3.12 8.97
N ARG A 163 -3.62 -4.02 8.03
CA ARG A 163 -2.54 -4.84 7.49
C ARG A 163 -1.94 -4.08 6.32
N CYS A 164 -0.68 -3.69 6.44
CA CYS A 164 0.01 -2.85 5.47
C CYS A 164 0.81 -3.72 4.48
N ASP A 165 0.28 -3.78 3.26
CA ASP A 165 0.86 -4.55 2.15
C ASP A 165 2.23 -3.99 1.76
N MET A 166 3.22 -4.88 1.58
CA MET A 166 4.58 -4.52 1.14
C MET A 166 5.15 -3.31 1.89
N ALA A 167 4.97 -3.26 3.20
CA ALA A 167 5.34 -2.10 4.03
C ALA A 167 6.81 -1.71 3.90
N GLU A 168 7.71 -2.67 3.66
CA GLU A 168 9.15 -2.42 3.47
C GLU A 168 9.51 -1.70 2.16
N MET A 169 8.58 -1.62 1.20
CA MET A 169 8.76 -0.86 -0.04
C MET A 169 8.35 0.62 0.09
N VAL A 170 7.95 1.04 1.28
CA VAL A 170 7.58 2.42 1.62
C VAL A 170 8.53 2.93 2.71
N PRO A 171 9.05 4.16 2.61
CA PRO A 171 10.00 4.70 3.60
C PRO A 171 9.48 4.59 5.03
N VAL A 172 10.35 4.15 5.92
CA VAL A 172 10.00 3.96 7.34
C VAL A 172 9.64 5.29 8.02
N GLU A 173 10.15 6.42 7.52
CA GLU A 173 9.86 7.77 7.98
C GLU A 173 8.40 8.14 7.75
N PHE A 174 7.81 7.71 6.63
CA PHE A 174 6.37 7.85 6.40
C PHE A 174 5.58 7.10 7.47
N TRP A 175 5.93 5.85 7.74
CA TRP A 175 5.24 5.03 8.74
C TRP A 175 5.36 5.63 10.14
N HIS A 176 6.56 6.04 10.54
CA HIS A 176 6.80 6.71 11.82
C HIS A 176 5.85 7.89 12.01
N ARG A 177 5.71 8.72 10.98
CA ARG A 177 4.85 9.90 11.02
C ARG A 177 3.37 9.53 11.00
N ALA A 178 2.95 8.70 10.03
CA ALA A 178 1.55 8.34 9.84
C ALA A 178 0.99 7.56 11.03
N ILE A 179 1.67 6.50 11.46
CA ILE A 179 1.25 5.68 12.60
C ILE A 179 1.24 6.53 13.88
N GLY A 180 2.27 7.36 14.08
CA GLY A 180 2.32 8.26 15.24
C GLY A 180 1.18 9.27 15.27
N GLU A 181 0.74 9.79 14.13
CA GLU A 181 -0.42 10.69 14.04
C GLU A 181 -1.74 9.97 14.29
N LEU A 182 -1.95 8.79 13.72
CA LEU A 182 -3.16 8.00 13.91
C LEU A 182 -3.29 7.54 15.37
N LYS A 183 -2.22 6.99 15.96
CA LYS A 183 -2.23 6.52 17.36
C LYS A 183 -2.38 7.64 18.39
N ARG A 184 -2.08 8.89 18.05
CA ARG A 184 -2.43 10.03 18.92
C ARG A 184 -3.92 10.32 18.94
N GLN A 185 -4.65 9.98 17.87
CA GLN A 185 -6.11 10.14 17.81
C GLN A 185 -6.83 8.90 18.37
N ASP A 186 -6.35 7.72 18.02
CA ASP A 186 -6.83 6.44 18.56
C ASP A 186 -5.64 5.53 18.90
N PRO A 187 -5.26 5.45 20.19
CA PRO A 187 -4.16 4.60 20.65
C PRO A 187 -4.40 3.09 20.51
N HIS A 188 -5.64 2.67 20.20
CA HIS A 188 -6.00 1.26 20.08
C HIS A 188 -5.88 0.72 18.65
N LEU A 189 -5.61 1.58 17.66
CA LEU A 189 -5.37 1.15 16.29
C LEU A 189 -4.17 0.20 16.19
N ILE A 190 -4.36 -0.87 15.45
CA ILE A 190 -3.35 -1.93 15.25
C ILE A 190 -2.77 -1.80 13.85
N PHE A 191 -1.44 -1.83 13.76
CA PHE A 191 -0.72 -1.84 12.50
C PHE A 191 0.10 -3.13 12.36
N VAL A 192 -0.18 -3.89 11.30
CA VAL A 192 0.51 -5.14 10.95
C VAL A 192 1.27 -4.93 9.65
N ALA A 193 2.61 -5.06 9.67
CA ALA A 193 3.42 -4.89 8.48
C ALA A 193 3.72 -6.20 7.76
N GLU A 194 3.55 -6.21 6.45
CA GLU A 194 4.12 -7.22 5.59
C GLU A 194 5.56 -6.84 5.25
N ILE A 195 6.52 -7.54 5.85
CA ILE A 195 7.96 -7.35 5.64
C ILE A 195 8.59 -8.72 5.49
N TYR A 196 9.38 -8.90 4.44
CA TYR A 196 10.07 -10.16 4.14
C TYR A 196 11.56 -10.12 4.45
N ASN A 197 12.14 -8.94 4.63
CA ASN A 197 13.54 -8.79 5.00
C ASN A 197 13.72 -8.74 6.53
N PRO A 198 14.24 -9.82 7.19
CA PRO A 198 14.39 -9.84 8.64
C PRO A 198 15.31 -8.73 9.19
N SER A 199 16.24 -8.23 8.37
CA SER A 199 17.14 -7.13 8.81
C SER A 199 16.40 -5.81 9.04
N GLN A 200 15.20 -5.66 8.48
CA GLN A 200 14.34 -4.48 8.61
C GLN A 200 13.36 -4.58 9.78
N TYR A 201 13.12 -5.77 10.35
CA TYR A 201 12.10 -5.98 11.39
C TYR A 201 12.20 -4.98 12.52
N ARG A 202 13.41 -4.82 13.07
CA ARG A 202 13.63 -3.93 14.19
C ARG A 202 13.37 -2.46 13.86
N LEU A 203 13.77 -2.05 12.67
CA LEU A 203 13.57 -0.68 12.20
C LEU A 203 12.07 -0.34 12.10
N TYR A 204 11.29 -1.23 11.48
CA TYR A 204 9.86 -0.99 11.29
C TYR A 204 9.05 -1.17 12.58
N ALA A 205 9.45 -2.09 13.48
CA ALA A 205 8.81 -2.22 14.79
C ALA A 205 9.14 -1.03 15.70
N ASP A 206 10.43 -0.74 15.93
CA ASP A 206 10.86 0.21 16.94
C ASP A 206 10.69 1.67 16.48
N TYR A 207 11.06 1.98 15.24
CA TYR A 207 10.99 3.34 14.70
C TYR A 207 9.73 3.57 13.86
N GLY A 208 9.38 2.62 12.98
CA GLY A 208 8.17 2.71 12.14
C GLY A 208 6.88 2.72 12.96
N GLY A 209 6.85 2.06 14.12
CA GLY A 209 5.73 2.07 15.06
C GLY A 209 4.70 0.97 14.81
N PHE A 210 5.03 -0.06 14.03
CA PHE A 210 4.16 -1.22 13.81
C PHE A 210 4.04 -2.07 15.07
N ASP A 211 2.84 -2.58 15.33
CA ASP A 211 2.57 -3.44 16.49
C ASP A 211 2.96 -4.90 16.21
N TYR A 212 2.82 -5.33 14.95
CA TYR A 212 3.11 -6.69 14.50
C TYR A 212 3.78 -6.68 13.14
N LEU A 213 4.65 -7.67 12.92
CA LEU A 213 5.31 -7.94 11.64
C LEU A 213 5.05 -9.37 11.22
N TYR A 214 5.00 -9.64 9.92
CA TYR A 214 4.98 -11.00 9.41
C TYR A 214 6.30 -11.71 9.70
N ASP A 215 6.23 -12.87 10.30
CA ASP A 215 7.36 -13.81 10.35
C ASP A 215 7.27 -14.82 9.20
N LYS A 216 7.45 -14.29 7.98
CA LYS A 216 7.36 -15.09 6.76
C LYS A 216 8.60 -15.96 6.57
N VAL A 217 9.78 -15.36 6.68
CA VAL A 217 11.06 -15.98 6.31
C VAL A 217 11.55 -16.94 7.40
N GLY A 218 11.27 -16.64 8.66
CA GLY A 218 11.59 -17.52 9.77
C GLY A 218 10.55 -18.62 9.95
N LEU A 219 9.54 -18.36 10.75
CA LEU A 219 8.57 -19.37 11.21
C LEU A 219 7.71 -19.95 10.08
N TYR A 220 7.11 -19.10 9.23
CA TYR A 220 6.20 -19.60 8.19
C TYR A 220 6.90 -20.53 7.20
N ASP A 221 8.05 -20.11 6.67
CA ASP A 221 8.78 -20.94 5.69
C ASP A 221 9.27 -22.25 6.32
N THR A 222 9.74 -22.21 7.56
CA THR A 222 10.14 -23.43 8.29
C THR A 222 8.96 -24.36 8.55
N LEU A 223 7.80 -23.83 8.95
CA LEU A 223 6.58 -24.64 9.11
C LEU A 223 6.17 -25.32 7.81
N ARG A 224 6.21 -24.58 6.70
CA ARG A 224 5.89 -25.10 5.38
C ARG A 224 6.85 -26.23 4.98
N GLU A 225 8.15 -26.04 5.20
CA GLU A 225 9.16 -27.06 4.93
C GLU A 225 8.96 -28.33 5.78
N VAL A 226 8.63 -28.18 7.05
CA VAL A 226 8.32 -29.30 7.93
C VAL A 226 7.08 -30.08 7.46
N ILE A 227 6.00 -29.36 7.12
CA ILE A 227 4.73 -29.98 6.78
C ILE A 227 4.73 -30.55 5.35
N CYS A 228 5.22 -29.78 4.39
CA CYS A 228 5.12 -30.13 2.97
C CYS A 228 6.31 -30.96 2.49
N ASN A 229 7.51 -30.74 3.02
CA ASN A 229 8.76 -31.32 2.52
C ASN A 229 9.42 -32.28 3.52
N GLY A 230 8.79 -32.53 4.67
CA GLY A 230 9.23 -33.54 5.64
C GLY A 230 10.50 -33.18 6.41
N LEU A 231 10.85 -31.90 6.51
CA LEU A 231 11.95 -31.48 7.37
C LEU A 231 11.67 -31.80 8.84
N PRO A 232 12.71 -32.04 9.66
CA PRO A 232 12.53 -32.33 11.09
C PRO A 232 11.82 -31.21 11.83
N ALA A 233 10.76 -31.55 12.61
CA ALA A 233 10.00 -30.57 13.39
C ALA A 233 10.86 -29.76 14.38
N LYS A 234 12.00 -30.30 14.83
CA LYS A 234 12.96 -29.58 15.67
C LYS A 234 13.47 -28.27 15.05
N ASN A 235 13.38 -28.12 13.72
CA ASN A 235 13.83 -26.90 13.03
C ASN A 235 12.98 -25.68 13.45
N ILE A 236 11.73 -25.89 13.84
CA ILE A 236 10.81 -24.81 14.31
C ILE A 236 11.38 -24.06 15.53
N THR A 237 12.20 -24.71 16.35
CA THR A 237 12.77 -24.09 17.55
C THR A 237 13.95 -23.16 17.27
N TYR A 238 14.37 -23.04 16.02
CA TYR A 238 15.54 -22.24 15.58
C TYR A 238 15.17 -21.13 14.59
N CYS A 239 13.86 -20.84 14.44
CA CYS A 239 13.38 -19.76 13.58
C CYS A 239 13.26 -18.47 14.37
#